data_33b0359695ccee72cf25fb7b6d959783
#
_entry.id   33b0359695ccee72cf25fb7b6d959783
#
_cell.length_a   1.000
_cell.length_b   1.000
_cell.length_c   1.000
_cell.angle_alpha   90.00
_cell.angle_beta   90.00
_cell.angle_gamma   90.00
#
_symmetry.space_group_name_H-M   'P 1'
#
loop_
_entity.id
_entity.type
_entity.pdbx_description
1 polymer ?
#
loop_
_entity_poly.entity_id
_entity_poly.type
_entity_poly.pdbx_seq_one_letter_code
_entity_poly.pdbx_strand_id
1 'polypeptide(L)'
;MLKLDNFYKARYELSKVIRQTEIVQAPVYLKLECLQRTGSFKVRGACYKISQLSDEEKAHGVIACSAGNHAQGVALGATAHGIKSLICLPAGAPISKVEATKGYGADVCLVPGVYDDAYQKAIELRDEKGYTFVHPFDDPNVIAGQGTIGLELIDQVKDMDAVVVPVGGGGLISGVAFALKTLNPHIKVYGVQAAGAASMVQSLHVHKRECLSSVSTIADGICVKEPGELTYEICSKYVDDIVTVSEDEICAAILQLLEKEKVVAEGAGATSVAAVMFNKVPVKGKKVVCIVSGGNIDVTILNRVVERGLAKSGRIAIINVELDDKPGKLVEVASVIAKAGANITNVYHDRNSDSEKVNSCILRVICETRNQEHVAAINNALRE
;
A
#
# COMPACT_ATOMS: atom_id res chain seq x y z
N MET A 1 14.49 24.85 -5.42
CA MET A 1 13.49 25.13 -4.37
C MET A 1 12.09 24.96 -4.97
N LEU A 2 11.22 24.20 -4.34
CA LEU A 2 9.83 23.99 -4.79
C LEU A 2 9.06 25.32 -4.77
N LYS A 3 8.27 25.56 -5.82
CA LYS A 3 7.37 26.72 -5.95
C LYS A 3 6.00 26.21 -6.37
N LEU A 4 4.93 26.87 -5.95
CA LEU A 4 3.56 26.51 -6.30
C LEU A 4 3.34 26.46 -7.83
N ASP A 5 4.01 27.33 -8.58
CA ASP A 5 3.98 27.34 -10.04
C ASP A 5 4.39 26.01 -10.67
N ASN A 6 5.33 25.29 -10.04
CA ASN A 6 5.72 23.95 -10.53
C ASN A 6 4.57 22.96 -10.47
N PHE A 7 3.70 23.09 -9.46
CA PHE A 7 2.52 22.22 -9.29
C PHE A 7 1.43 22.53 -10.32
N TYR A 8 1.20 23.82 -10.62
CA TYR A 8 0.25 24.20 -11.67
C TYR A 8 0.75 23.78 -13.06
N LYS A 9 2.05 23.93 -13.34
CA LYS A 9 2.66 23.39 -14.56
C LYS A 9 2.50 21.88 -14.64
N ALA A 10 2.79 21.18 -13.53
CA ALA A 10 2.60 19.72 -13.46
C ALA A 10 1.15 19.33 -13.74
N ARG A 11 0.17 20.01 -13.13
CA ARG A 11 -1.26 19.77 -13.38
C ARG A 11 -1.63 19.94 -14.85
N TYR A 12 -1.12 20.98 -15.50
CA TYR A 12 -1.37 21.24 -16.92
C TYR A 12 -0.78 20.13 -17.79
N GLU A 13 0.50 19.79 -17.62
CA GLU A 13 1.15 18.74 -18.42
C GLU A 13 0.50 17.36 -18.19
N LEU A 14 0.22 17.04 -16.94
CA LEU A 14 -0.37 15.76 -16.55
C LEU A 14 -1.80 15.57 -17.06
N SER A 15 -2.58 16.65 -17.27
CA SER A 15 -3.96 16.55 -17.76
C SER A 15 -4.09 15.82 -19.11
N LYS A 16 -3.02 15.75 -19.88
CA LYS A 16 -2.95 15.06 -21.18
C LYS A 16 -2.72 13.54 -21.04
N VAL A 17 -2.18 13.09 -19.90
CA VAL A 17 -1.68 11.72 -19.74
C VAL A 17 -2.41 10.95 -18.65
N ILE A 18 -2.75 11.59 -17.54
CA ILE A 18 -3.36 10.94 -16.38
C ILE A 18 -4.88 11.22 -16.29
N ARG A 19 -5.52 10.52 -15.33
CA ARG A 19 -6.91 10.81 -14.96
C ARG A 19 -6.94 11.74 -13.75
N GLN A 20 -7.89 12.65 -13.71
CA GLN A 20 -8.30 13.25 -12.44
C GLN A 20 -9.14 12.20 -11.70
N THR A 21 -8.62 11.67 -10.62
CA THR A 21 -9.30 10.61 -9.88
C THR A 21 -10.49 11.18 -9.08
N GLU A 22 -11.47 10.32 -8.85
CA GLU A 22 -12.70 10.70 -8.14
C GLU A 22 -12.48 10.78 -6.63
N ILE A 23 -13.37 11.52 -5.97
CA ILE A 23 -13.60 11.50 -4.53
C ILE A 23 -14.88 10.71 -4.26
N VAL A 24 -14.77 9.65 -3.47
CA VAL A 24 -15.92 8.91 -2.96
C VAL A 24 -16.17 9.33 -1.51
N GLN A 25 -17.42 9.66 -1.18
CA GLN A 25 -17.84 9.94 0.17
C GLN A 25 -18.32 8.63 0.83
N ALA A 26 -17.53 8.16 1.74
CA ALA A 26 -17.80 7.06 2.67
C ALA A 26 -17.94 7.66 4.09
N PRO A 27 -17.70 6.94 5.18
CA PRO A 27 -17.56 7.58 6.50
C PRO A 27 -16.52 8.71 6.54
N VAL A 28 -15.53 8.66 5.65
CA VAL A 28 -14.59 9.74 5.31
C VAL A 28 -14.52 9.89 3.78
N TYR A 29 -13.93 10.97 3.28
CA TYR A 29 -13.72 11.13 1.84
C TYR A 29 -12.51 10.29 1.39
N LEU A 30 -12.64 9.56 0.28
CA LEU A 30 -11.59 8.72 -0.29
C LEU A 30 -11.12 9.30 -1.63
N LYS A 31 -9.86 9.69 -1.73
CA LYS A 31 -9.22 10.06 -3.00
C LYS A 31 -8.65 8.79 -3.64
N LEU A 32 -9.26 8.33 -4.73
CA LEU A 32 -9.02 6.99 -5.29
C LEU A 32 -7.88 6.96 -6.32
N GLU A 33 -6.63 7.15 -5.87
CA GLU A 33 -5.45 6.98 -6.73
C GLU A 33 -5.20 5.52 -7.15
N CYS A 34 -5.84 4.57 -6.51
CA CYS A 34 -5.90 3.17 -6.97
C CYS A 34 -6.61 3.01 -8.33
N LEU A 35 -7.44 3.96 -8.74
CA LEU A 35 -8.11 3.99 -10.05
C LEU A 35 -7.36 4.83 -11.10
N GLN A 36 -6.16 5.29 -10.81
CA GLN A 36 -5.29 5.97 -11.77
C GLN A 36 -4.86 5.00 -12.89
N ARG A 37 -4.38 5.52 -14.03
CA ARG A 37 -4.02 4.72 -15.23
C ARG A 37 -3.13 3.51 -14.96
N THR A 38 -2.14 3.67 -14.07
CA THR A 38 -1.24 2.57 -13.67
C THR A 38 -1.65 1.93 -12.35
N GLY A 39 -2.87 2.14 -11.88
CA GLY A 39 -3.35 1.62 -10.60
C GLY A 39 -2.73 2.30 -9.38
N SER A 40 -2.01 3.43 -9.52
CA SER A 40 -1.43 4.18 -8.42
C SER A 40 -1.06 5.62 -8.80
N PHE A 41 -0.87 6.47 -7.79
CA PHE A 41 -0.46 7.86 -7.93
C PHE A 41 0.92 8.06 -8.58
N LYS A 42 1.78 7.04 -8.57
CA LYS A 42 3.19 7.13 -9.01
C LYS A 42 3.36 7.68 -10.43
N VAL A 43 2.41 7.42 -11.29
CA VAL A 43 2.41 7.93 -12.67
C VAL A 43 2.46 9.46 -12.74
N ARG A 44 1.89 10.17 -11.77
CA ARG A 44 1.88 11.64 -11.72
C ARG A 44 3.30 12.21 -11.68
N GLY A 45 4.07 11.81 -10.67
CA GLY A 45 5.45 12.28 -10.51
C GLY A 45 6.38 11.79 -11.62
N ALA A 46 6.26 10.53 -12.03
CA ALA A 46 7.07 9.98 -13.12
C ALA A 46 6.84 10.71 -14.45
N CYS A 47 5.57 10.88 -14.86
CA CYS A 47 5.24 11.59 -16.09
C CYS A 47 5.68 13.05 -16.06
N TYR A 48 5.48 13.77 -14.94
CA TYR A 48 5.90 15.14 -14.85
C TYR A 48 7.43 15.28 -14.90
N LYS A 49 8.17 14.45 -14.18
CA LYS A 49 9.65 14.43 -14.26
C LYS A 49 10.10 14.22 -15.70
N ILE A 50 9.55 13.24 -16.39
CA ILE A 50 9.91 12.89 -17.77
C ILE A 50 9.56 14.03 -18.74
N SER A 51 8.43 14.72 -18.55
CA SER A 51 8.05 15.87 -19.38
C SER A 51 9.03 17.06 -19.28
N GLN A 52 9.77 17.17 -18.17
CA GLN A 52 10.72 18.26 -17.91
C GLN A 52 12.15 17.98 -18.41
N LEU A 53 12.40 16.81 -19.01
CA LEU A 53 13.72 16.46 -19.55
C LEU A 53 14.09 17.33 -20.76
N SER A 54 15.36 17.66 -20.87
CA SER A 54 15.92 18.29 -22.06
C SER A 54 15.85 17.34 -23.26
N ASP A 55 16.02 17.88 -24.48
CA ASP A 55 16.00 17.04 -25.69
C ASP A 55 17.18 16.05 -25.72
N GLU A 56 18.33 16.43 -25.12
CA GLU A 56 19.46 15.55 -24.94
C GLU A 56 19.16 14.39 -23.98
N GLU A 57 18.59 14.68 -22.82
CA GLU A 57 18.16 13.67 -21.85
C GLU A 57 17.10 12.72 -22.44
N LYS A 58 16.14 13.26 -23.22
CA LYS A 58 15.14 12.45 -23.93
C LYS A 58 15.76 11.51 -24.95
N ALA A 59 16.80 11.97 -25.69
CA ALA A 59 17.46 11.16 -26.69
C ALA A 59 18.20 9.95 -26.08
N HIS A 60 18.77 10.09 -24.88
CA HIS A 60 19.41 9.00 -24.15
C HIS A 60 18.38 8.06 -23.51
N GLY A 61 17.20 8.55 -23.14
CA GLY A 61 16.15 7.79 -22.47
C GLY A 61 16.23 7.85 -20.95
N VAL A 62 15.34 7.10 -20.30
CA VAL A 62 15.23 7.10 -18.85
C VAL A 62 15.45 5.71 -18.26
N ILE A 63 15.94 5.67 -17.02
CA ILE A 63 16.12 4.44 -16.26
C ILE A 63 15.52 4.60 -14.85
N ALA A 64 14.97 3.51 -14.31
CA ALA A 64 14.51 3.46 -12.92
C ALA A 64 14.78 2.07 -12.32
N CYS A 65 14.81 2.02 -10.98
CA CYS A 65 14.80 0.77 -10.23
C CYS A 65 13.50 0.67 -9.45
N SER A 66 12.65 -0.29 -9.81
CA SER A 66 11.39 -0.57 -9.08
C SER A 66 10.74 -1.83 -9.63
N ALA A 67 10.26 -2.69 -8.73
CA ALA A 67 9.42 -3.84 -9.08
C ALA A 67 7.90 -3.57 -8.93
N GLY A 68 7.49 -2.30 -8.77
CA GLY A 68 6.10 -1.96 -8.47
C GLY A 68 5.56 -0.74 -9.20
N ASN A 69 4.81 0.08 -8.47
CA ASN A 69 4.06 1.23 -9.01
C ASN A 69 4.92 2.27 -9.74
N HIS A 70 6.15 2.49 -9.28
CA HIS A 70 7.04 3.46 -9.91
C HIS A 70 7.51 3.00 -11.29
N ALA A 71 7.83 1.71 -11.44
CA ALA A 71 8.19 1.11 -12.73
C ALA A 71 7.13 1.37 -13.80
N GLN A 72 5.89 1.08 -13.49
CA GLN A 72 4.75 1.28 -14.39
C GLN A 72 4.53 2.78 -14.70
N GLY A 73 4.71 3.65 -13.71
CA GLY A 73 4.62 5.10 -13.90
C GLY A 73 5.69 5.64 -14.84
N VAL A 74 6.94 5.19 -14.70
CA VAL A 74 8.04 5.57 -15.59
C VAL A 74 7.82 5.02 -17.00
N ALA A 75 7.43 3.75 -17.13
CA ALA A 75 7.14 3.12 -18.40
C ALA A 75 6.05 3.88 -19.18
N LEU A 76 4.91 4.14 -18.55
CA LEU A 76 3.82 4.91 -19.18
C LEU A 76 4.25 6.34 -19.54
N GLY A 77 4.96 7.01 -18.61
CA GLY A 77 5.44 8.38 -18.83
C GLY A 77 6.40 8.49 -19.99
N ALA A 78 7.36 7.57 -20.10
CA ALA A 78 8.32 7.53 -21.20
C ALA A 78 7.63 7.25 -22.54
N THR A 79 6.76 6.24 -22.58
CA THR A 79 6.00 5.88 -23.80
C THR A 79 5.12 7.04 -24.28
N ALA A 80 4.44 7.74 -23.36
CA ALA A 80 3.61 8.90 -23.70
C ALA A 80 4.40 10.07 -24.32
N HIS A 81 5.72 10.12 -24.10
CA HIS A 81 6.62 11.14 -24.66
C HIS A 81 7.53 10.61 -25.78
N GLY A 82 7.34 9.35 -26.22
CA GLY A 82 8.19 8.72 -27.24
C GLY A 82 9.63 8.47 -26.80
N ILE A 83 9.88 8.34 -25.50
CA ILE A 83 11.20 8.17 -24.89
C ILE A 83 11.42 6.70 -24.52
N LYS A 84 12.61 6.18 -24.75
CA LYS A 84 12.98 4.84 -24.29
C LYS A 84 13.08 4.79 -22.78
N SER A 85 12.59 3.72 -22.18
CA SER A 85 12.72 3.47 -20.74
C SER A 85 13.25 2.07 -20.46
N LEU A 86 14.16 1.99 -19.49
CA LEU A 86 14.72 0.76 -18.98
C LEU A 86 14.41 0.64 -17.49
N ILE A 87 13.81 -0.47 -17.05
CA ILE A 87 13.49 -0.69 -15.67
C ILE A 87 14.32 -1.86 -15.13
N CYS A 88 15.17 -1.58 -14.14
CA CYS A 88 15.91 -2.60 -13.41
C CYS A 88 15.06 -3.09 -12.23
N LEU A 89 14.95 -4.40 -12.08
CA LEU A 89 14.23 -5.03 -10.97
C LEU A 89 14.85 -6.39 -10.62
N PRO A 90 14.69 -6.85 -9.37
CA PRO A 90 15.18 -8.17 -8.97
C PRO A 90 14.59 -9.29 -9.84
N ALA A 91 15.40 -10.28 -10.16
CA ALA A 91 14.97 -11.44 -10.96
C ALA A 91 13.85 -12.25 -10.30
N GLY A 92 13.72 -12.16 -8.96
CA GLY A 92 12.62 -12.75 -8.18
C GLY A 92 11.32 -11.92 -8.15
N ALA A 93 11.23 -10.82 -8.90
CA ALA A 93 10.00 -10.01 -8.93
C ALA A 93 8.83 -10.81 -9.52
N PRO A 94 7.58 -10.61 -9.02
CA PRO A 94 6.40 -11.27 -9.55
C PRO A 94 6.24 -11.06 -11.06
N ILE A 95 5.96 -12.11 -11.79
CA ILE A 95 5.81 -12.10 -13.26
C ILE A 95 4.75 -11.07 -13.69
N SER A 96 3.64 -10.97 -12.94
CA SER A 96 2.57 -9.99 -13.20
C SER A 96 3.08 -8.53 -13.20
N LYS A 97 3.99 -8.18 -12.30
CA LYS A 97 4.58 -6.84 -12.21
C LYS A 97 5.56 -6.56 -13.35
N VAL A 98 6.33 -7.60 -13.76
CA VAL A 98 7.24 -7.53 -14.92
C VAL A 98 6.46 -7.30 -16.21
N GLU A 99 5.43 -8.13 -16.44
CA GLU A 99 4.59 -8.03 -17.65
C GLU A 99 3.77 -6.74 -17.70
N ALA A 100 3.27 -6.24 -16.56
CA ALA A 100 2.62 -4.93 -16.49
C ALA A 100 3.57 -3.80 -16.91
N THR A 101 4.83 -3.85 -16.46
CA THR A 101 5.86 -2.85 -16.82
C THR A 101 6.17 -2.88 -18.32
N LYS A 102 6.37 -4.07 -18.91
CA LYS A 102 6.55 -4.25 -20.35
C LYS A 102 5.31 -3.80 -21.14
N GLY A 103 4.10 -4.09 -20.63
CA GLY A 103 2.84 -3.70 -21.25
C GLY A 103 2.67 -2.19 -21.38
N TYR A 104 3.37 -1.40 -20.56
CA TYR A 104 3.46 0.05 -20.71
C TYR A 104 4.61 0.53 -21.60
N GLY A 105 5.34 -0.38 -22.24
CA GLY A 105 6.33 -0.07 -23.28
C GLY A 105 7.78 0.08 -22.78
N ALA A 106 8.10 -0.32 -21.56
CA ALA A 106 9.47 -0.28 -21.07
C ALA A 106 10.23 -1.59 -21.37
N ASP A 107 11.53 -1.44 -21.62
CA ASP A 107 12.47 -2.54 -21.53
C ASP A 107 12.72 -2.90 -20.06
N VAL A 108 12.98 -4.18 -19.78
CA VAL A 108 13.18 -4.71 -18.44
C VAL A 108 14.54 -5.38 -18.33
N CYS A 109 15.30 -5.00 -17.29
CA CYS A 109 16.54 -5.63 -16.89
C CYS A 109 16.31 -6.40 -15.58
N LEU A 110 16.29 -7.74 -15.66
CA LEU A 110 16.18 -8.61 -14.48
C LEU A 110 17.57 -8.82 -13.87
N VAL A 111 17.73 -8.44 -12.61
CA VAL A 111 19.01 -8.47 -11.89
C VAL A 111 18.97 -9.57 -10.83
N PRO A 112 19.90 -10.52 -10.79
CA PRO A 112 20.01 -11.48 -9.70
C PRO A 112 20.23 -10.75 -8.35
N GLY A 113 19.58 -11.25 -7.27
CA GLY A 113 19.69 -10.66 -5.94
C GLY A 113 18.44 -9.90 -5.50
N VAL A 114 18.62 -8.87 -4.66
CA VAL A 114 17.56 -8.08 -4.03
C VAL A 114 17.43 -6.68 -4.67
N TYR A 115 16.60 -5.83 -4.06
CA TYR A 115 16.37 -4.47 -4.55
C TYR A 115 17.66 -3.64 -4.68
N ASP A 116 18.56 -3.76 -3.70
CA ASP A 116 19.79 -2.97 -3.66
C ASP A 116 20.72 -3.34 -4.83
N ASP A 117 20.76 -4.63 -5.24
CA ASP A 117 21.51 -5.09 -6.42
C ASP A 117 20.94 -4.51 -7.72
N ALA A 118 19.62 -4.51 -7.84
CA ALA A 118 18.93 -3.94 -9.00
C ALA A 118 19.12 -2.41 -9.07
N TYR A 119 19.13 -1.74 -7.93
CA TYR A 119 19.40 -0.31 -7.83
C TYR A 119 20.82 0.01 -8.28
N GLN A 120 21.80 -0.73 -7.76
CA GLN A 120 23.22 -0.55 -8.18
C GLN A 120 23.38 -0.76 -9.67
N LYS A 121 22.75 -1.79 -10.23
CA LYS A 121 22.76 -2.04 -11.69
C LYS A 121 22.13 -0.91 -12.49
N ALA A 122 21.06 -0.30 -11.99
CA ALA A 122 20.44 0.85 -12.64
C ALA A 122 21.39 2.06 -12.65
N ILE A 123 22.14 2.29 -11.57
CA ILE A 123 23.14 3.36 -11.49
C ILE A 123 24.31 3.10 -12.48
N GLU A 124 24.84 1.88 -12.54
CA GLU A 124 25.87 1.49 -13.50
C GLU A 124 25.42 1.77 -14.95
N LEU A 125 24.22 1.30 -15.32
CA LEU A 125 23.69 1.51 -16.67
C LEU A 125 23.36 2.97 -16.96
N ARG A 126 22.96 3.75 -15.96
CA ARG A 126 22.82 5.21 -16.09
C ARG A 126 24.15 5.83 -16.53
N ASP A 127 25.22 5.52 -15.82
CA ASP A 127 26.54 6.12 -16.04
C ASP A 127 27.18 5.62 -17.35
N GLU A 128 26.97 4.36 -17.72
CA GLU A 128 27.49 3.75 -18.95
C GLU A 128 26.79 4.29 -20.22
N LYS A 129 25.43 4.42 -20.15
CA LYS A 129 24.60 4.71 -21.34
C LYS A 129 24.01 6.11 -21.37
N GLY A 130 24.25 6.93 -20.36
CA GLY A 130 23.77 8.30 -20.27
C GLY A 130 22.28 8.43 -19.99
N TYR A 131 21.61 7.38 -19.49
CA TYR A 131 20.19 7.46 -19.11
C TYR A 131 19.95 8.49 -18.02
N THR A 132 18.80 9.15 -18.04
CA THR A 132 18.33 9.93 -16.88
C THR A 132 17.64 9.02 -15.87
N PHE A 133 18.18 9.01 -14.63
CA PHE A 133 17.54 8.24 -13.54
C PHE A 133 16.30 8.96 -13.03
N VAL A 134 15.15 8.26 -13.02
CA VAL A 134 13.89 8.79 -12.48
C VAL A 134 13.72 8.28 -11.06
N HIS A 135 14.02 9.14 -10.07
CA HIS A 135 13.94 8.79 -8.66
C HIS A 135 12.49 8.56 -8.21
N PRO A 136 12.19 7.54 -7.38
CA PRO A 136 10.80 7.19 -7.02
C PRO A 136 10.10 8.18 -6.09
N PHE A 137 10.81 9.13 -5.43
CA PHE A 137 10.24 10.08 -4.49
C PHE A 137 11.09 11.34 -4.22
N ASP A 138 12.43 11.25 -4.23
CA ASP A 138 13.32 12.34 -3.80
C ASP A 138 13.84 13.16 -5.01
N ASP A 139 12.91 13.77 -5.72
CA ASP A 139 13.15 14.65 -6.86
C ASP A 139 12.09 15.76 -6.89
N PRO A 140 12.47 17.04 -7.06
CA PRO A 140 11.53 18.16 -6.99
C PRO A 140 10.41 18.09 -8.04
N ASN A 141 10.69 17.55 -9.24
CA ASN A 141 9.67 17.38 -10.26
C ASN A 141 8.75 16.19 -9.94
N VAL A 142 9.30 15.10 -9.41
CA VAL A 142 8.47 13.98 -8.92
C VAL A 142 7.54 14.46 -7.81
N ILE A 143 8.05 15.19 -6.82
CA ILE A 143 7.25 15.77 -5.72
C ILE A 143 6.17 16.71 -6.25
N ALA A 144 6.49 17.59 -7.20
CA ALA A 144 5.52 18.50 -7.79
C ALA A 144 4.41 17.76 -8.56
N GLY A 145 4.75 16.70 -9.28
CA GLY A 145 3.77 15.83 -9.94
C GLY A 145 2.83 15.15 -8.95
N GLN A 146 3.34 14.59 -7.85
CA GLN A 146 2.52 13.99 -6.79
C GLN A 146 1.63 15.02 -6.10
N GLY A 147 2.14 16.23 -5.92
CA GLY A 147 1.43 17.32 -5.27
C GLY A 147 0.24 17.88 -6.06
N THR A 148 0.10 17.52 -7.34
CA THR A 148 -1.14 17.82 -8.10
C THR A 148 -2.38 17.23 -7.45
N ILE A 149 -2.24 16.15 -6.67
CA ILE A 149 -3.32 15.61 -5.84
C ILE A 149 -3.80 16.67 -4.84
N GLY A 150 -2.90 17.41 -4.19
CA GLY A 150 -3.25 18.50 -3.27
C GLY A 150 -4.06 19.60 -3.96
N LEU A 151 -3.72 19.96 -5.21
CA LEU A 151 -4.48 20.93 -6.01
C LEU A 151 -5.88 20.38 -6.34
N GLU A 152 -5.99 19.12 -6.73
CA GLU A 152 -7.28 18.47 -6.99
C GLU A 152 -8.17 18.44 -5.74
N LEU A 153 -7.60 18.15 -4.57
CA LEU A 153 -8.34 18.10 -3.30
C LEU A 153 -8.95 19.45 -2.92
N ILE A 154 -8.23 20.56 -3.12
CA ILE A 154 -8.77 21.92 -2.89
C ILE A 154 -10.00 22.19 -3.76
N ASP A 155 -9.98 21.71 -5.02
CA ASP A 155 -11.09 21.91 -5.94
C ASP A 155 -12.28 20.97 -5.64
N GLN A 156 -11.99 19.71 -5.26
CA GLN A 156 -12.99 18.64 -5.12
C GLN A 156 -13.67 18.61 -3.75
N VAL A 157 -12.99 19.02 -2.67
CA VAL A 157 -13.52 18.94 -1.30
C VAL A 157 -13.47 20.29 -0.62
N LYS A 158 -14.61 20.99 -0.63
CA LYS A 158 -14.74 22.28 0.08
C LYS A 158 -14.70 22.08 1.60
N ASP A 159 -14.09 23.03 2.30
CA ASP A 159 -14.00 23.05 3.77
C ASP A 159 -13.39 21.75 4.35
N MET A 160 -12.36 21.24 3.69
CA MET A 160 -11.60 20.10 4.16
C MET A 160 -10.78 20.48 5.39
N ASP A 161 -10.95 19.72 6.49
CA ASP A 161 -10.20 19.94 7.74
C ASP A 161 -8.84 19.24 7.73
N ALA A 162 -8.78 18.05 7.16
CA ALA A 162 -7.56 17.25 7.19
C ALA A 162 -7.42 16.29 5.98
N VAL A 163 -6.19 15.97 5.66
CA VAL A 163 -5.84 14.89 4.72
C VAL A 163 -4.92 13.89 5.41
N VAL A 164 -5.14 12.61 5.12
CA VAL A 164 -4.34 11.48 5.62
C VAL A 164 -3.65 10.80 4.44
N VAL A 165 -2.32 10.72 4.49
CA VAL A 165 -1.47 10.38 3.34
C VAL A 165 -0.54 9.22 3.67
N PRO A 166 -0.48 8.15 2.85
CA PRO A 166 0.51 7.08 2.99
C PRO A 166 1.94 7.61 2.79
N VAL A 167 2.90 7.15 3.62
CA VAL A 167 4.28 7.61 3.61
C VAL A 167 5.25 6.43 3.48
N GLY A 168 5.98 6.39 2.36
CA GLY A 168 7.20 5.60 2.22
C GLY A 168 8.42 6.53 2.31
N GLY A 169 9.11 6.75 1.20
CA GLY A 169 10.22 7.72 1.11
C GLY A 169 9.82 9.20 1.16
N GLY A 170 8.52 9.52 1.26
CA GLY A 170 8.02 10.87 1.53
C GLY A 170 7.53 11.66 0.31
N GLY A 171 7.71 11.18 -0.94
CA GLY A 171 7.41 11.99 -2.14
C GLY A 171 5.95 12.42 -2.28
N LEU A 172 4.99 11.54 -1.98
CA LEU A 172 3.57 11.85 -2.04
C LEU A 172 3.18 12.90 -1.00
N ILE A 173 3.48 12.62 0.27
CA ILE A 173 3.10 13.54 1.36
C ILE A 173 3.79 14.88 1.23
N SER A 174 5.06 14.93 0.79
CA SER A 174 5.78 16.18 0.54
C SER A 174 5.07 17.05 -0.49
N GLY A 175 4.65 16.46 -1.60
CA GLY A 175 3.92 17.20 -2.64
C GLY A 175 2.55 17.67 -2.17
N VAL A 176 1.76 16.78 -1.54
CA VAL A 176 0.42 17.10 -1.02
C VAL A 176 0.49 18.16 0.08
N ALA A 177 1.40 17.99 1.06
CA ALA A 177 1.55 18.93 2.17
C ALA A 177 1.99 20.31 1.68
N PHE A 178 3.00 20.38 0.81
CA PHE A 178 3.44 21.66 0.25
C PHE A 178 2.31 22.39 -0.47
N ALA A 179 1.55 21.71 -1.33
CA ALA A 179 0.43 22.31 -2.06
C ALA A 179 -0.67 22.80 -1.12
N LEU A 180 -1.13 21.94 -0.20
CA LEU A 180 -2.21 22.28 0.72
C LEU A 180 -1.82 23.39 1.70
N LYS A 181 -0.65 23.31 2.34
CA LYS A 181 -0.20 24.32 3.30
C LYS A 181 0.08 25.67 2.66
N THR A 182 0.48 25.69 1.37
CA THR A 182 0.68 26.94 0.63
C THR A 182 -0.65 27.61 0.28
N LEU A 183 -1.68 26.81 -0.09
CA LEU A 183 -2.99 27.32 -0.51
C LEU A 183 -3.93 27.57 0.67
N ASN A 184 -3.91 26.69 1.67
CA ASN A 184 -4.72 26.80 2.88
C ASN A 184 -3.98 26.18 4.07
N PRO A 185 -3.22 26.97 4.86
CA PRO A 185 -2.41 26.45 5.97
C PRO A 185 -3.23 25.88 7.14
N HIS A 186 -4.54 26.09 7.18
CA HIS A 186 -5.41 25.52 8.22
C HIS A 186 -5.66 24.01 8.03
N ILE A 187 -5.56 23.51 6.79
CA ILE A 187 -5.74 22.08 6.52
C ILE A 187 -4.63 21.29 7.20
N LYS A 188 -5.02 20.33 8.02
CA LYS A 188 -4.07 19.42 8.68
C LYS A 188 -3.62 18.31 7.74
N VAL A 189 -2.33 18.00 7.74
CA VAL A 189 -1.73 16.94 6.93
C VAL A 189 -1.11 15.89 7.84
N TYR A 190 -1.70 14.71 7.84
CA TYR A 190 -1.23 13.57 8.63
C TYR A 190 -0.61 12.51 7.71
N GLY A 191 0.59 12.06 8.06
CA GLY A 191 1.24 10.95 7.41
C GLY A 191 0.93 9.62 8.09
N VAL A 192 1.00 8.51 7.33
CA VAL A 192 0.86 7.17 7.87
C VAL A 192 1.92 6.25 7.29
N GLN A 193 2.67 5.58 8.16
CA GLN A 193 3.61 4.51 7.80
C GLN A 193 3.14 3.17 8.37
N ALA A 194 3.56 2.08 7.72
CA ALA A 194 3.46 0.76 8.34
C ALA A 194 4.46 0.67 9.51
N ALA A 195 4.04 0.08 10.64
CA ALA A 195 4.89 -0.04 11.82
C ALA A 195 6.22 -0.78 11.53
N GLY A 196 6.20 -1.74 10.59
CA GLY A 196 7.39 -2.46 10.15
C GLY A 196 8.29 -1.69 9.17
N ALA A 197 7.97 -0.43 8.81
CA ALA A 197 8.75 0.41 7.89
C ALA A 197 8.60 1.91 8.25
N ALA A 198 8.81 2.27 9.52
CA ALA A 198 8.54 3.60 10.08
C ALA A 198 9.76 4.54 10.01
N SER A 199 10.46 4.59 8.87
CA SER A 199 11.71 5.34 8.70
C SER A 199 11.53 6.86 8.83
N MET A 200 10.44 7.43 8.30
CA MET A 200 10.17 8.87 8.41
C MET A 200 9.75 9.24 9.83
N VAL A 201 8.93 8.41 10.50
CA VAL A 201 8.55 8.62 11.91
C VAL A 201 9.79 8.67 12.80
N GLN A 202 10.69 7.69 12.64
CA GLN A 202 11.93 7.65 13.42
C GLN A 202 12.81 8.87 13.12
N SER A 203 12.97 9.22 11.83
CA SER A 203 13.78 10.37 11.42
C SER A 203 13.27 11.69 11.99
N LEU A 204 11.95 11.91 11.99
CA LEU A 204 11.33 13.11 12.57
C LEU A 204 11.48 13.15 14.10
N HIS A 205 11.35 12.00 14.77
CA HIS A 205 11.50 11.89 16.21
C HIS A 205 12.92 12.26 16.69
N VAL A 206 13.94 11.80 15.98
CA VAL A 206 15.35 12.09 16.32
C VAL A 206 15.89 13.36 15.67
N HIS A 207 15.05 14.10 14.93
CA HIS A 207 15.41 15.32 14.20
C HIS A 207 16.59 15.16 13.23
N LYS A 208 16.74 13.97 12.67
CA LYS A 208 17.77 13.61 11.72
C LYS A 208 17.31 12.46 10.83
N ARG A 209 17.66 12.51 9.54
CA ARG A 209 17.38 11.40 8.63
C ARG A 209 18.10 10.13 9.09
N GLU A 210 17.33 9.06 9.30
CA GLU A 210 17.80 7.76 9.77
C GLU A 210 17.47 6.66 8.78
N CYS A 211 18.40 5.72 8.62
CA CYS A 211 18.24 4.51 7.83
C CYS A 211 17.94 3.33 8.78
N LEU A 212 16.79 2.69 8.61
CA LEU A 212 16.41 1.51 9.39
C LEU A 212 17.29 0.31 8.99
N SER A 213 17.69 -0.50 9.96
CA SER A 213 18.45 -1.72 9.70
C SER A 213 17.69 -2.73 8.86
N SER A 214 16.39 -2.84 9.09
CA SER A 214 15.49 -3.72 8.33
C SER A 214 14.09 -3.13 8.22
N VAL A 215 13.36 -3.53 7.18
CA VAL A 215 11.94 -3.20 6.99
C VAL A 215 11.18 -4.44 6.55
N SER A 216 9.95 -4.61 7.04
CA SER A 216 9.07 -5.72 6.68
C SER A 216 7.62 -5.31 6.84
N THR A 217 6.85 -5.32 5.74
CA THR A 217 5.42 -5.01 5.74
C THR A 217 4.75 -5.53 4.47
N ILE A 218 3.44 -5.86 4.54
CA ILE A 218 2.61 -6.14 3.35
C ILE A 218 2.36 -4.88 2.50
N ALA A 219 2.62 -3.70 3.04
CA ALA A 219 2.52 -2.42 2.35
C ALA A 219 3.81 -2.15 1.54
N ASP A 220 4.12 -3.00 0.55
CA ASP A 220 5.35 -2.99 -0.25
C ASP A 220 5.63 -1.63 -0.90
N GLY A 221 4.58 -0.90 -1.34
CA GLY A 221 4.71 0.44 -1.94
C GLY A 221 5.26 1.52 -1.00
N ILE A 222 5.29 1.28 0.32
CA ILE A 222 5.86 2.17 1.34
C ILE A 222 6.94 1.50 2.20
N CYS A 223 7.44 0.35 1.79
CA CYS A 223 8.50 -0.41 2.48
C CYS A 223 9.88 0.23 2.19
N VAL A 224 10.18 1.35 2.84
CA VAL A 224 11.36 2.18 2.57
C VAL A 224 12.21 2.31 3.83
N LYS A 225 13.51 1.94 3.71
CA LYS A 225 14.47 1.96 4.83
C LYS A 225 14.86 3.37 5.27
N GLU A 226 14.93 4.31 4.34
CA GLU A 226 15.43 5.66 4.58
C GLU A 226 14.60 6.68 3.80
N PRO A 227 14.13 7.78 4.43
CA PRO A 227 13.49 8.89 3.73
C PRO A 227 14.46 9.58 2.76
N GLY A 228 13.91 10.25 1.73
CA GLY A 228 14.71 11.15 0.91
C GLY A 228 15.19 12.37 1.71
N GLU A 229 16.25 13.00 1.25
CA GLU A 229 16.79 14.22 1.87
C GLU A 229 15.79 15.37 1.74
N LEU A 230 15.37 15.66 0.51
CA LEU A 230 14.41 16.72 0.22
C LEU A 230 13.03 16.42 0.84
N THR A 231 12.58 15.16 0.78
CA THR A 231 11.29 14.78 1.35
C THR A 231 11.28 14.87 2.87
N TYR A 232 12.38 14.54 3.55
CA TYR A 232 12.52 14.72 5.01
C TYR A 232 12.41 16.21 5.39
N GLU A 233 13.14 17.11 4.70
CA GLU A 233 13.07 18.55 4.93
C GLU A 233 11.65 19.09 4.77
N ILE A 234 10.94 18.67 3.70
CA ILE A 234 9.57 19.11 3.45
C ILE A 234 8.61 18.57 4.52
N CYS A 235 8.73 17.29 4.87
CA CYS A 235 7.89 16.69 5.91
C CYS A 235 8.09 17.38 7.26
N SER A 236 9.34 17.65 7.66
CA SER A 236 9.64 18.36 8.91
C SER A 236 8.99 19.75 8.98
N LYS A 237 8.76 20.40 7.83
CA LYS A 237 8.23 21.76 7.77
C LYS A 237 6.72 21.83 7.58
N TYR A 238 6.13 20.93 6.81
CA TYR A 238 4.76 21.07 6.32
C TYR A 238 3.79 19.98 6.80
N VAL A 239 4.28 18.90 7.40
CA VAL A 239 3.43 17.80 7.90
C VAL A 239 3.14 18.02 9.38
N ASP A 240 1.87 17.89 9.78
CA ASP A 240 1.47 18.12 11.17
C ASP A 240 1.86 16.96 12.09
N ASP A 241 1.75 15.73 11.62
CA ASP A 241 2.18 14.52 12.36
C ASP A 241 2.27 13.31 11.42
N ILE A 242 3.05 12.28 11.81
CA ILE A 242 3.13 11.00 11.10
C ILE A 242 2.96 9.87 12.12
N VAL A 243 1.94 9.04 11.89
CA VAL A 243 1.59 7.91 12.76
C VAL A 243 1.90 6.58 12.10
N THR A 244 1.84 5.49 12.89
CA THR A 244 2.02 4.14 12.37
C THR A 244 0.77 3.29 12.53
N VAL A 245 0.59 2.35 11.59
CA VAL A 245 -0.44 1.31 11.61
C VAL A 245 0.20 -0.07 11.53
N SER A 246 -0.41 -1.05 12.22
CA SER A 246 0.05 -2.44 12.20
C SER A 246 -0.41 -3.16 10.93
N GLU A 247 0.19 -4.33 10.65
CA GLU A 247 -0.21 -5.22 9.56
C GLU A 247 -1.70 -5.61 9.63
N ASP A 248 -2.20 -5.88 10.85
CA ASP A 248 -3.59 -6.23 11.07
C ASP A 248 -4.56 -5.07 10.78
N GLU A 249 -4.17 -3.86 11.14
CA GLU A 249 -4.94 -2.64 10.85
C GLU A 249 -4.97 -2.37 9.34
N ILE A 250 -3.85 -2.61 8.64
CA ILE A 250 -3.79 -2.52 7.18
C ILE A 250 -4.70 -3.56 6.53
N CYS A 251 -4.64 -4.84 6.97
CA CYS A 251 -5.50 -5.90 6.46
C CYS A 251 -7.00 -5.57 6.67
N ALA A 252 -7.36 -5.06 7.85
CA ALA A 252 -8.73 -4.66 8.14
C ALA A 252 -9.21 -3.52 7.23
N ALA A 253 -8.35 -2.55 6.94
CA ALA A 253 -8.68 -1.45 6.02
C ALA A 253 -8.82 -1.91 4.57
N ILE A 254 -7.97 -2.84 4.09
CA ILE A 254 -8.12 -3.46 2.76
C ILE A 254 -9.48 -4.15 2.66
N LEU A 255 -9.85 -4.95 3.67
CA LEU A 255 -11.11 -5.67 3.70
C LEU A 255 -12.30 -4.70 3.75
N GLN A 256 -12.23 -3.63 4.56
CA GLN A 256 -13.24 -2.58 4.62
C GLN A 256 -13.45 -1.92 3.25
N LEU A 257 -12.38 -1.52 2.58
CA LEU A 257 -12.43 -0.91 1.24
C LEU A 257 -13.06 -1.87 0.22
N LEU A 258 -12.68 -3.15 0.25
CA LEU A 258 -13.22 -4.17 -0.64
C LEU A 258 -14.71 -4.42 -0.37
N GLU A 259 -15.11 -4.65 0.89
CA GLU A 259 -16.47 -5.05 1.24
C GLU A 259 -17.48 -3.90 1.22
N LYS A 260 -17.08 -2.71 1.65
CA LYS A 260 -18.00 -1.56 1.76
C LYS A 260 -17.94 -0.64 0.56
N GLU A 261 -16.74 -0.26 0.15
CA GLU A 261 -16.55 0.74 -0.90
C GLU A 261 -16.40 0.13 -2.30
N LYS A 262 -16.27 -1.21 -2.40
CA LYS A 262 -16.04 -1.95 -3.66
C LYS A 262 -14.76 -1.52 -4.38
N VAL A 263 -13.77 -1.11 -3.60
CA VAL A 263 -12.47 -0.62 -4.07
C VAL A 263 -11.38 -1.60 -3.67
N VAL A 264 -10.54 -1.99 -4.63
CA VAL A 264 -9.34 -2.77 -4.36
C VAL A 264 -8.19 -1.81 -4.08
N ALA A 265 -7.63 -1.92 -2.87
CA ALA A 265 -6.44 -1.18 -2.46
C ALA A 265 -5.30 -2.14 -2.11
N GLU A 266 -4.07 -1.75 -2.44
CA GLU A 266 -2.87 -2.40 -1.94
C GLU A 266 -2.59 -2.01 -0.48
N GLY A 267 -1.66 -2.71 0.20
CA GLY A 267 -1.31 -2.40 1.58
C GLY A 267 -0.96 -0.94 1.81
N ALA A 268 -0.12 -0.37 0.95
CA ALA A 268 0.25 1.05 1.01
C ALA A 268 -0.96 1.98 0.87
N GLY A 269 -1.86 1.68 -0.09
CA GLY A 269 -3.06 2.48 -0.34
C GLY A 269 -4.06 2.45 0.80
N ALA A 270 -4.11 1.38 1.59
CA ALA A 270 -5.05 1.21 2.69
C ALA A 270 -4.60 1.87 4.01
N THR A 271 -3.31 2.24 4.16
CA THR A 271 -2.79 2.76 5.45
C THR A 271 -3.47 4.03 5.91
N SER A 272 -3.83 4.95 5.01
CA SER A 272 -4.55 6.19 5.37
C SER A 272 -5.93 5.91 5.96
N VAL A 273 -6.65 4.94 5.40
CA VAL A 273 -7.94 4.48 5.91
C VAL A 273 -7.78 3.75 7.24
N ALA A 274 -6.75 2.90 7.38
CA ALA A 274 -6.42 2.22 8.63
C ALA A 274 -6.21 3.22 9.78
N ALA A 275 -5.44 4.29 9.54
CA ALA A 275 -5.17 5.28 10.57
C ALA A 275 -6.44 5.97 11.10
N VAL A 276 -7.43 6.22 10.24
CA VAL A 276 -8.72 6.79 10.66
C VAL A 276 -9.59 5.75 11.34
N MET A 277 -9.71 4.54 10.78
CA MET A 277 -10.51 3.44 11.36
C MET A 277 -10.09 3.10 12.79
N PHE A 278 -8.79 3.13 13.07
CA PHE A 278 -8.22 2.78 14.38
C PHE A 278 -7.88 4.00 15.25
N ASN A 279 -8.41 5.18 14.91
CA ASN A 279 -8.28 6.44 15.67
C ASN A 279 -6.81 6.83 15.97
N LYS A 280 -5.89 6.57 15.01
CA LYS A 280 -4.47 6.96 15.15
C LYS A 280 -4.26 8.46 14.95
N VAL A 281 -5.16 9.13 14.26
CA VAL A 281 -5.13 10.58 13.99
C VAL A 281 -6.33 11.29 14.60
N PRO A 282 -6.19 12.55 15.09
CA PRO A 282 -7.24 13.28 15.81
C PRO A 282 -8.25 13.93 14.84
N VAL A 283 -8.99 13.12 14.11
CA VAL A 283 -9.88 13.58 13.02
C VAL A 283 -11.37 13.32 13.27
N LYS A 284 -11.75 12.85 14.47
CA LYS A 284 -13.16 12.56 14.80
C LYS A 284 -14.02 13.82 14.65
N GLY A 285 -15.12 13.71 13.90
CA GLY A 285 -16.05 14.82 13.64
C GLY A 285 -15.55 15.84 12.63
N LYS A 286 -14.42 15.62 11.96
CA LYS A 286 -13.83 16.50 10.96
C LYS A 286 -14.10 15.99 9.54
N LYS A 287 -14.07 16.91 8.57
CA LYS A 287 -14.11 16.58 7.14
C LYS A 287 -12.72 16.16 6.70
N VAL A 288 -12.52 14.84 6.56
CA VAL A 288 -11.21 14.20 6.33
C VAL A 288 -11.18 13.51 4.99
N VAL A 289 -10.07 13.67 4.27
CA VAL A 289 -9.78 12.91 3.05
C VAL A 289 -8.66 11.90 3.32
N CYS A 290 -8.91 10.63 3.03
CA CYS A 290 -7.89 9.58 2.97
C CYS A 290 -7.45 9.37 1.52
N ILE A 291 -6.14 9.43 1.25
CA ILE A 291 -5.61 9.11 -0.07
C ILE A 291 -5.41 7.59 -0.16
N VAL A 292 -6.22 6.92 -0.99
CA VAL A 292 -6.03 5.51 -1.35
C VAL A 292 -5.01 5.48 -2.50
N SER A 293 -3.74 5.42 -2.14
CA SER A 293 -2.62 5.77 -3.02
C SER A 293 -2.34 4.79 -4.16
N GLY A 294 -2.80 3.53 -4.04
CA GLY A 294 -2.63 2.49 -5.05
C GLY A 294 -3.49 1.26 -4.79
N GLY A 295 -3.67 0.44 -5.84
CA GLY A 295 -4.47 -0.78 -5.84
C GLY A 295 -3.77 -1.99 -6.47
N ASN A 296 -2.47 -1.90 -6.78
CA ASN A 296 -1.71 -2.96 -7.45
C ASN A 296 -1.28 -4.09 -6.49
N ILE A 297 -2.25 -4.62 -5.73
CA ILE A 297 -2.03 -5.73 -4.83
C ILE A 297 -1.89 -7.04 -5.61
N ASP A 298 -0.97 -7.90 -5.19
CA ASP A 298 -0.90 -9.27 -5.69
C ASP A 298 -2.11 -10.09 -5.21
N VAL A 299 -2.72 -10.85 -6.10
CA VAL A 299 -3.93 -11.63 -5.80
C VAL A 299 -3.67 -12.66 -4.70
N THR A 300 -2.46 -13.22 -4.62
CA THR A 300 -2.09 -14.15 -3.55
C THR A 300 -2.01 -13.48 -2.18
N ILE A 301 -1.53 -12.23 -2.15
CA ILE A 301 -1.53 -11.41 -0.93
C ILE A 301 -2.95 -11.01 -0.57
N LEU A 302 -3.77 -10.60 -1.54
CA LEU A 302 -5.18 -10.27 -1.32
C LEU A 302 -5.92 -11.47 -0.70
N ASN A 303 -5.71 -12.69 -1.20
CA ASN A 303 -6.31 -13.90 -0.63
C ASN A 303 -5.95 -14.05 0.86
N ARG A 304 -4.65 -13.92 1.21
CA ARG A 304 -4.19 -14.00 2.61
C ARG A 304 -4.80 -12.91 3.49
N VAL A 305 -4.94 -11.70 2.96
CA VAL A 305 -5.57 -10.58 3.67
C VAL A 305 -7.04 -10.88 3.95
N VAL A 306 -7.77 -11.39 2.95
CA VAL A 306 -9.19 -11.76 3.09
C VAL A 306 -9.36 -12.87 4.13
N GLU A 307 -8.60 -13.96 4.03
CA GLU A 307 -8.64 -15.06 4.99
C GLU A 307 -8.35 -14.60 6.43
N ARG A 308 -7.30 -13.77 6.61
CA ARG A 308 -6.93 -13.22 7.91
C ARG A 308 -8.02 -12.29 8.47
N GLY A 309 -8.62 -11.46 7.63
CA GLY A 309 -9.71 -10.56 8.00
C GLY A 309 -10.97 -11.34 8.39
N LEU A 310 -11.33 -12.37 7.66
CA LEU A 310 -12.45 -13.26 7.97
C LEU A 310 -12.24 -14.01 9.30
N ALA A 311 -11.02 -14.50 9.54
CA ALA A 311 -10.68 -15.15 10.81
C ALA A 311 -10.77 -14.17 11.99
N LYS A 312 -10.21 -12.96 11.86
CA LYS A 312 -10.30 -11.94 12.93
C LYS A 312 -11.72 -11.45 13.23
N SER A 313 -12.56 -11.35 12.22
CA SER A 313 -13.98 -10.99 12.41
C SER A 313 -14.86 -12.15 12.91
N GLY A 314 -14.29 -13.34 13.09
CA GLY A 314 -15.02 -14.54 13.48
C GLY A 314 -15.96 -15.06 12.40
N ARG A 315 -15.69 -14.77 11.13
CA ARG A 315 -16.43 -15.30 9.97
C ARG A 315 -15.82 -16.61 9.47
N ILE A 316 -14.58 -16.89 9.83
CA ILE A 316 -13.92 -18.20 9.76
C ILE A 316 -13.39 -18.53 11.15
N ALA A 317 -13.69 -19.72 11.63
CA ALA A 317 -13.19 -20.26 12.89
C ALA A 317 -12.32 -21.49 12.64
N ILE A 318 -11.19 -21.58 13.35
CA ILE A 318 -10.36 -22.79 13.43
C ILE A 318 -10.57 -23.35 14.83
N ILE A 319 -11.24 -24.50 14.91
CA ILE A 319 -11.59 -25.17 16.14
C ILE A 319 -10.77 -26.45 16.27
N ASN A 320 -10.00 -26.57 17.35
CA ASN A 320 -9.25 -27.76 17.65
C ASN A 320 -9.97 -28.51 18.77
N VAL A 321 -10.34 -29.77 18.51
CA VAL A 321 -11.02 -30.63 19.47
C VAL A 321 -10.17 -31.85 19.73
N GLU A 322 -9.74 -32.04 20.98
CA GLU A 322 -9.08 -33.27 21.40
C GLU A 322 -10.13 -34.32 21.72
N LEU A 323 -10.05 -35.50 21.14
CA LEU A 323 -11.00 -36.59 21.36
C LEU A 323 -10.30 -37.95 21.39
N ASP A 324 -10.99 -38.94 21.98
CA ASP A 324 -10.58 -40.34 21.83
C ASP A 324 -10.64 -40.78 20.35
N ASP A 325 -9.61 -41.36 19.84
CA ASP A 325 -9.58 -41.89 18.44
C ASP A 325 -10.45 -43.17 18.33
N LYS A 326 -11.75 -42.97 18.19
CA LYS A 326 -12.76 -44.03 18.09
C LYS A 326 -13.74 -43.77 16.93
N PRO A 327 -14.27 -44.83 16.28
CA PRO A 327 -15.31 -44.67 15.28
C PRO A 327 -16.51 -43.84 15.83
N GLY A 328 -17.02 -42.92 15.01
CA GLY A 328 -18.18 -42.08 15.34
C GLY A 328 -17.80 -40.70 15.92
N LYS A 329 -16.63 -40.50 16.51
CA LYS A 329 -16.26 -39.23 17.17
C LYS A 329 -16.22 -38.02 16.22
N LEU A 330 -15.74 -38.21 15.00
CA LEU A 330 -15.83 -37.18 13.96
C LEU A 330 -17.27 -36.78 13.65
N VAL A 331 -18.21 -37.77 13.61
CA VAL A 331 -19.62 -37.49 13.32
C VAL A 331 -20.27 -36.72 14.47
N GLU A 332 -19.93 -37.04 15.74
CA GLU A 332 -20.41 -36.30 16.91
C GLU A 332 -19.99 -34.81 16.81
N VAL A 333 -18.71 -34.51 16.62
CA VAL A 333 -18.21 -33.15 16.50
C VAL A 333 -18.84 -32.41 15.32
N ALA A 334 -18.88 -33.04 14.13
CA ALA A 334 -19.50 -32.44 12.96
C ALA A 334 -21.00 -32.15 13.18
N SER A 335 -21.71 -33.04 13.89
CA SER A 335 -23.15 -32.85 14.20
C SER A 335 -23.36 -31.66 15.13
N VAL A 336 -22.52 -31.47 16.15
CA VAL A 336 -22.61 -30.31 17.07
C VAL A 336 -22.38 -29.00 16.29
N ILE A 337 -21.34 -28.95 15.47
CA ILE A 337 -21.02 -27.75 14.65
C ILE A 337 -22.16 -27.43 13.67
N ALA A 338 -22.69 -28.44 12.99
CA ALA A 338 -23.82 -28.29 12.06
C ALA A 338 -25.09 -27.81 12.76
N LYS A 339 -25.45 -28.38 13.96
CA LYS A 339 -26.58 -27.95 14.74
C LYS A 339 -26.46 -26.50 15.24
N ALA A 340 -25.23 -26.06 15.51
CA ALA A 340 -24.94 -24.67 15.83
C ALA A 340 -25.08 -23.73 14.63
N GLY A 341 -25.21 -24.25 13.39
CA GLY A 341 -25.44 -23.46 12.16
C GLY A 341 -24.19 -22.97 11.50
N ALA A 342 -23.05 -23.61 11.75
CA ALA A 342 -21.79 -23.35 11.04
C ALA A 342 -21.59 -24.35 9.88
N ASN A 343 -20.94 -23.88 8.81
CA ASN A 343 -20.58 -24.71 7.66
C ASN A 343 -19.13 -25.13 7.77
N ILE A 344 -18.88 -26.46 7.77
CA ILE A 344 -17.53 -27.03 7.81
C ILE A 344 -16.92 -26.96 6.42
N THR A 345 -15.77 -26.31 6.28
CA THR A 345 -15.05 -26.21 5.01
C THR A 345 -13.89 -27.21 4.92
N ASN A 346 -13.18 -27.45 6.03
CA ASN A 346 -12.05 -28.38 6.07
C ASN A 346 -12.03 -29.13 7.41
N VAL A 347 -11.55 -30.38 7.35
CA VAL A 347 -11.31 -31.21 8.52
C VAL A 347 -9.96 -31.87 8.41
N TYR A 348 -9.13 -31.69 9.42
CA TYR A 348 -7.84 -32.36 9.55
C TYR A 348 -7.89 -33.27 10.80
N HIS A 349 -7.58 -34.54 10.63
CA HIS A 349 -7.56 -35.52 11.69
C HIS A 349 -6.09 -35.87 11.99
N ASP A 350 -5.52 -35.28 13.02
CA ASP A 350 -4.13 -35.44 13.40
C ASP A 350 -4.00 -36.44 14.56
N ARG A 351 -3.40 -37.60 14.26
CA ARG A 351 -3.12 -38.71 15.20
C ARG A 351 -1.72 -38.62 15.81
N ASN A 352 -0.86 -37.79 15.24
CA ASN A 352 0.55 -37.70 15.62
C ASN A 352 0.82 -36.42 16.45
N SER A 353 -0.21 -35.75 16.95
CA SER A 353 -0.05 -34.58 17.80
C SER A 353 0.51 -34.95 19.16
N ASP A 354 1.23 -34.01 19.80
CA ASP A 354 1.74 -34.13 21.18
C ASP A 354 0.60 -34.17 22.23
N SER A 355 -0.38 -35.08 22.07
CA SER A 355 -1.43 -35.25 23.05
C SER A 355 -0.92 -36.10 24.23
N GLU A 356 -1.37 -35.80 25.45
CA GLU A 356 -0.96 -36.53 26.65
C GLU A 356 -1.44 -37.99 26.67
N LYS A 357 -2.38 -38.37 25.80
CA LYS A 357 -2.98 -39.70 25.75
C LYS A 357 -2.66 -40.44 24.44
N VAL A 358 -2.14 -41.63 24.56
CA VAL A 358 -1.74 -42.49 23.41
C VAL A 358 -2.91 -42.76 22.45
N ASN A 359 -4.15 -42.79 22.94
CA ASN A 359 -5.36 -43.09 22.17
C ASN A 359 -6.18 -41.84 21.84
N SER A 360 -5.61 -40.65 21.89
CA SER A 360 -6.29 -39.43 21.49
C SER A 360 -5.80 -38.91 20.13
N CYS A 361 -6.65 -38.10 19.51
CA CYS A 361 -6.31 -37.38 18.27
C CYS A 361 -6.80 -35.92 18.39
N ILE A 362 -6.20 -35.03 17.63
CA ILE A 362 -6.71 -33.67 17.48
C ILE A 362 -7.46 -33.58 16.17
N LEU A 363 -8.73 -33.22 16.27
CA LEU A 363 -9.56 -32.87 15.13
C LEU A 363 -9.53 -31.35 14.96
N ARG A 364 -8.85 -30.88 13.90
CA ARG A 364 -8.84 -29.47 13.51
C ARG A 364 -9.91 -29.24 12.47
N VAL A 365 -10.94 -28.46 12.83
CA VAL A 365 -12.08 -28.17 11.95
C VAL A 365 -12.04 -26.68 11.59
N ILE A 366 -12.12 -26.38 10.30
CA ILE A 366 -12.26 -25.02 9.79
C ILE A 366 -13.73 -24.82 9.39
N CYS A 367 -14.35 -23.77 9.95
CA CYS A 367 -15.76 -23.51 9.73
C CYS A 367 -16.01 -22.07 9.29
N GLU A 368 -16.97 -21.90 8.39
CA GLU A 368 -17.61 -20.60 8.17
C GLU A 368 -18.59 -20.32 9.30
N THR A 369 -18.45 -19.15 9.89
CA THR A 369 -19.21 -18.70 11.04
C THR A 369 -19.72 -17.28 10.81
N ARG A 370 -20.60 -16.75 11.65
CA ARG A 370 -21.21 -15.42 11.43
C ARG A 370 -20.40 -14.29 12.05
N ASN A 371 -19.89 -14.51 13.25
CA ASN A 371 -19.16 -13.54 14.06
C ASN A 371 -18.49 -14.23 15.26
N GLN A 372 -17.78 -13.49 16.09
CA GLN A 372 -17.13 -14.00 17.30
C GLN A 372 -18.11 -14.63 18.33
N GLU A 373 -19.32 -14.10 18.44
CA GLU A 373 -20.34 -14.65 19.33
C GLU A 373 -20.78 -16.05 18.88
N HIS A 374 -20.91 -16.24 17.56
CA HIS A 374 -21.20 -17.55 16.98
C HIS A 374 -20.08 -18.56 17.22
N VAL A 375 -18.83 -18.14 17.10
CA VAL A 375 -17.65 -18.97 17.42
C VAL A 375 -17.68 -19.38 18.91
N ALA A 376 -17.99 -18.45 19.81
CA ALA A 376 -18.11 -18.74 21.23
C ALA A 376 -19.24 -19.75 21.53
N ALA A 377 -20.39 -19.61 20.86
CA ALA A 377 -21.53 -20.55 21.02
C ALA A 377 -21.16 -21.98 20.58
N ILE A 378 -20.43 -22.12 19.43
CA ILE A 378 -19.95 -23.43 18.96
C ILE A 378 -18.97 -24.03 19.95
N ASN A 379 -18.00 -23.25 20.43
CA ASN A 379 -17.03 -23.73 21.44
C ASN A 379 -17.69 -24.18 22.73
N ASN A 380 -18.73 -23.50 23.18
CA ASN A 380 -19.50 -23.93 24.36
C ASN A 380 -20.24 -25.24 24.10
N ALA A 381 -20.93 -25.37 22.95
CA ALA A 381 -21.65 -26.59 22.59
C ALA A 381 -20.73 -27.82 22.40
N LEU A 382 -19.47 -27.61 22.08
CA LEU A 382 -18.46 -28.68 21.95
C LEU A 382 -17.86 -29.11 23.30
N ARG A 383 -18.05 -28.31 24.38
CA ARG A 383 -17.61 -28.65 25.74
C ARG A 383 -18.66 -29.44 26.54
N GLU A 384 -19.93 -29.36 26.17
CA GLU A 384 -21.05 -30.14 26.70
C GLU A 384 -21.06 -31.56 26.13
#